data_c38e020325182443911b90083f553185
#
_entry.id   c38e020325182443911b90083f553185
#
_cell.length_a   1.000
_cell.length_b   1.000
_cell.length_c   1.000
_cell.angle_alpha   90.00
_cell.angle_beta   90.00
_cell.angle_gamma   90.00
#
_symmetry.space_group_name_H-M   'P 1'
#
loop_
_entity.id
_entity.type
_entity.pdbx_description
1 polymer ?
#
loop_
_entity_poly.entity_id
_entity_poly.type
_entity_poly.pdbx_seq_one_letter_code
_entity_poly.pdbx_strand_id
1 'polypeptide(L)'
;MARRKVIQEIKKPDMIMRTFAFTINWVKANLKLCIAGAAALLIICICVTGYAYYSNKQDDKAEYLLSQGIRSFAEYGASGSAEALKKAEDAFNKTVSEKRKKTAVIAKLYLGRIYFAEGKTEEAKKMYKEAQSESSDPVVKMLSEKALNYFDKK
;
A
#
# COMPACT_ATOMS: atom_id res chain seq x y z
N MET A 1 4.83 -56.79 42.67
CA MET A 1 3.65 -55.86 42.51
C MET A 1 3.95 -54.64 41.66
N ALA A 2 5.17 -54.16 41.44
CA ALA A 2 5.52 -52.99 40.64
C ALA A 2 5.26 -53.12 39.13
N ARG A 3 5.50 -54.30 38.51
CA ARG A 3 5.27 -54.50 37.07
C ARG A 3 3.82 -54.35 36.60
N ARG A 4 2.81 -54.65 37.44
CA ARG A 4 1.40 -54.49 37.08
C ARG A 4 0.95 -53.00 37.05
N LYS A 5 1.53 -52.16 37.88
CA LYS A 5 1.21 -50.71 37.90
C LYS A 5 1.73 -50.00 36.64
N VAL A 6 2.95 -50.35 36.20
CA VAL A 6 3.55 -49.75 34.97
C VAL A 6 2.76 -50.11 33.73
N ILE A 7 2.23 -51.34 33.62
CA ILE A 7 1.42 -51.77 32.47
C ILE A 7 0.02 -51.10 32.48
N GLN A 8 -0.51 -50.72 33.64
CA GLN A 8 -1.78 -49.98 33.73
C GLN A 8 -1.64 -48.47 33.38
N GLU A 9 -0.47 -47.85 33.64
CA GLU A 9 -0.22 -46.47 33.22
C GLU A 9 -0.06 -46.31 31.69
N ILE A 10 0.52 -47.34 31.01
CA ILE A 10 0.65 -47.38 29.54
C ILE A 10 -0.72 -47.54 28.82
N LYS A 11 -1.75 -48.03 29.55
CA LYS A 11 -3.12 -48.21 28.98
C LYS A 11 -4.04 -47.03 29.16
N LYS A 12 -3.66 -45.97 29.83
CA LYS A 12 -4.44 -44.74 29.87
C LYS A 12 -4.24 -44.02 28.53
N PRO A 13 -5.29 -43.87 27.70
CA PRO A 13 -5.15 -43.13 26.46
C PRO A 13 -4.68 -41.74 26.81
N ASP A 14 -3.50 -41.39 26.28
CA ASP A 14 -2.87 -40.10 26.46
C ASP A 14 -3.90 -38.99 26.17
N MET A 15 -3.92 -37.92 26.99
CA MET A 15 -4.88 -36.81 26.84
C MET A 15 -4.94 -36.31 25.38
N ILE A 16 -3.79 -36.35 24.72
CA ILE A 16 -3.60 -36.04 23.30
C ILE A 16 -4.40 -36.99 22.39
N MET A 17 -4.36 -38.32 22.64
CA MET A 17 -5.12 -39.30 21.86
C MET A 17 -6.65 -39.15 22.02
N ARG A 18 -7.11 -38.80 23.24
CA ARG A 18 -8.55 -38.54 23.45
C ARG A 18 -9.02 -37.29 22.72
N THR A 19 -8.24 -36.22 22.75
CA THR A 19 -8.55 -35.00 22.03
C THR A 19 -8.57 -35.23 20.51
N PHE A 20 -7.61 -35.97 19.97
CA PHE A 20 -7.56 -36.39 18.57
C PHE A 20 -8.78 -37.23 18.16
N ALA A 21 -9.11 -38.25 18.96
CA ALA A 21 -10.27 -39.09 18.69
C ALA A 21 -11.59 -38.31 18.72
N PHE A 22 -11.73 -37.37 19.64
CA PHE A 22 -12.89 -36.49 19.73
C PHE A 22 -12.99 -35.57 18.48
N THR A 23 -11.88 -34.95 18.09
CA THR A 23 -11.82 -34.07 16.92
C THR A 23 -12.17 -34.81 15.63
N ILE A 24 -11.61 -36.03 15.45
CA ILE A 24 -11.90 -36.87 14.27
C ILE A 24 -13.38 -37.28 14.22
N ASN A 25 -13.96 -37.69 15.34
CA ASN A 25 -15.36 -38.08 15.40
C ASN A 25 -16.30 -36.89 15.17
N TRP A 26 -15.97 -35.70 15.72
CA TRP A 26 -16.73 -34.48 15.47
C TRP A 26 -16.68 -34.07 14.00
N VAL A 27 -15.49 -34.10 13.36
CA VAL A 27 -15.33 -33.81 11.92
C VAL A 27 -16.12 -34.80 11.06
N LYS A 28 -16.11 -36.11 11.38
CA LYS A 28 -16.91 -37.13 10.66
C LYS A 28 -18.41 -36.87 10.81
N ALA A 29 -18.87 -36.50 12.01
CA ALA A 29 -20.28 -36.19 12.25
C ALA A 29 -20.74 -34.92 11.54
N ASN A 30 -19.83 -33.94 11.33
CA ASN A 30 -20.12 -32.63 10.72
C ASN A 30 -19.40 -32.41 9.39
N LEU A 31 -19.17 -33.48 8.61
CA LEU A 31 -18.34 -33.41 7.41
C LEU A 31 -18.83 -32.35 6.41
N LYS A 32 -20.15 -32.23 6.21
CA LYS A 32 -20.72 -31.20 5.33
C LYS A 32 -20.41 -29.78 5.79
N LEU A 33 -20.45 -29.53 7.11
CA LEU A 33 -20.13 -28.23 7.69
C LEU A 33 -18.62 -27.92 7.54
N CYS A 34 -17.76 -28.91 7.76
CA CYS A 34 -16.32 -28.77 7.57
C CYS A 34 -15.95 -28.48 6.11
N ILE A 35 -16.56 -29.15 5.16
CA ILE A 35 -16.36 -28.89 3.73
C ILE A 35 -16.84 -27.48 3.36
N ALA A 36 -18.02 -27.08 3.83
CA ALA A 36 -18.55 -25.74 3.57
C ALA A 36 -17.64 -24.65 4.18
N GLY A 37 -17.14 -24.87 5.39
CA GLY A 37 -16.18 -23.97 6.03
C GLY A 37 -14.86 -23.87 5.28
N ALA A 38 -14.30 -25.00 4.85
CA ALA A 38 -13.08 -25.04 4.04
C ALA A 38 -13.27 -24.33 2.69
N ALA A 39 -14.39 -24.54 2.01
CA ALA A 39 -14.71 -23.86 0.76
C ALA A 39 -14.84 -22.34 0.96
N ALA A 40 -15.51 -21.89 2.02
CA ALA A 40 -15.62 -20.48 2.35
C ALA A 40 -14.24 -19.83 2.61
N LEU A 41 -13.36 -20.49 3.34
CA LEU A 41 -12.00 -20.02 3.57
C LEU A 41 -11.19 -19.91 2.28
N LEU A 42 -11.30 -20.89 1.38
CA LEU A 42 -10.64 -20.82 0.06
C LEU A 42 -11.12 -19.63 -0.76
N ILE A 43 -12.43 -19.37 -0.80
CA ILE A 43 -12.99 -18.21 -1.51
C ILE A 43 -12.43 -16.91 -0.93
N ILE A 44 -12.40 -16.77 0.41
CA ILE A 44 -11.84 -15.59 1.08
C ILE A 44 -10.36 -15.42 0.70
N CYS A 45 -9.56 -16.48 0.74
CA CYS A 45 -8.15 -16.43 0.36
C CYS A 45 -7.97 -15.97 -1.10
N ILE A 46 -8.77 -16.49 -2.03
CA ILE A 46 -8.72 -16.09 -3.45
C ILE A 46 -9.11 -14.62 -3.61
N CYS A 47 -10.15 -14.15 -2.92
CA CYS A 47 -10.57 -12.75 -2.96
C CYS A 47 -9.48 -11.81 -2.41
N VAL A 48 -8.89 -12.15 -1.26
CA VAL A 48 -7.84 -11.34 -0.63
C VAL A 48 -6.58 -11.29 -1.50
N THR A 49 -6.12 -12.43 -2.02
CA THR A 49 -4.93 -12.49 -2.88
C THR A 49 -5.17 -11.79 -4.22
N GLY A 50 -6.34 -11.95 -4.82
CA GLY A 50 -6.73 -11.26 -6.06
C GLY A 50 -6.78 -9.75 -5.87
N TYR A 51 -7.37 -9.28 -4.78
CA TYR A 51 -7.41 -7.85 -4.45
C TYR A 51 -6.00 -7.28 -4.20
N ALA A 52 -5.16 -7.99 -3.43
CA ALA A 52 -3.78 -7.58 -3.18
C ALA A 52 -2.96 -7.51 -4.47
N TYR A 53 -3.09 -8.50 -5.35
CA TYR A 53 -2.41 -8.51 -6.66
C TYR A 53 -2.84 -7.32 -7.53
N TYR A 54 -4.16 -7.07 -7.61
CA TYR A 54 -4.69 -5.93 -8.37
C TYR A 54 -4.20 -4.59 -7.80
N SER A 55 -4.23 -4.44 -6.46
CA SER A 55 -3.75 -3.23 -5.79
C SER A 55 -2.26 -2.98 -6.05
N ASN A 56 -1.42 -4.00 -5.90
CA ASN A 56 0.02 -3.86 -6.14
C ASN A 56 0.32 -3.43 -7.58
N LYS A 57 -0.37 -4.02 -8.56
CA LYS A 57 -0.18 -3.64 -9.97
C LYS A 57 -0.52 -2.17 -10.25
N GLN A 58 -1.51 -1.64 -9.55
CA GLN A 58 -1.87 -0.22 -9.65
C GLN A 58 -0.82 0.67 -8.95
N ASP A 59 -0.25 0.20 -7.83
CA ASP A 59 0.81 0.91 -7.13
C ASP A 59 2.08 0.97 -8.00
N ASP A 60 2.49 -0.15 -8.61
CA ASP A 60 3.61 -0.23 -9.54
C ASP A 60 3.47 0.76 -10.71
N LYS A 61 2.25 0.86 -11.28
CA LYS A 61 1.97 1.81 -12.37
C LYS A 61 2.13 3.25 -11.90
N ALA A 62 1.61 3.60 -10.73
CA ALA A 62 1.73 4.94 -10.18
C ALA A 62 3.18 5.30 -9.86
N GLU A 63 3.96 4.35 -9.33
CA GLU A 63 5.39 4.53 -9.07
C GLU A 63 6.20 4.69 -10.35
N TYR A 64 5.88 3.93 -11.39
CA TYR A 64 6.51 4.09 -12.71
C TYR A 64 6.27 5.49 -13.28
N LEU A 65 5.02 5.97 -13.25
CA LEU A 65 4.67 7.32 -13.74
C LEU A 65 5.36 8.40 -12.91
N LEU A 66 5.40 8.25 -11.58
CA LEU A 66 6.12 9.15 -10.69
C LEU A 66 7.61 9.21 -11.03
N SER A 67 8.25 8.05 -11.22
CA SER A 67 9.67 7.97 -11.56
C SER A 67 9.98 8.60 -12.91
N GLN A 68 9.08 8.44 -13.89
CA GLN A 68 9.17 9.09 -15.20
C GLN A 68 9.09 10.62 -15.05
N GLY A 69 8.15 11.11 -14.24
CA GLY A 69 8.04 12.54 -13.94
C GLY A 69 9.29 13.12 -13.28
N ILE A 70 9.84 12.42 -12.29
CA ILE A 70 11.07 12.84 -11.60
C ILE A 70 12.26 12.88 -12.57
N ARG A 71 12.38 11.90 -13.45
CA ARG A 71 13.45 11.87 -14.47
C ARG A 71 13.34 13.06 -15.43
N SER A 72 12.14 13.31 -15.98
CA SER A 72 11.92 14.44 -16.88
C SER A 72 12.12 15.79 -16.17
N PHE A 73 11.75 15.90 -14.89
CA PHE A 73 12.01 17.10 -14.09
C PHE A 73 13.50 17.31 -13.82
N ALA A 74 14.28 16.24 -13.60
CA ALA A 74 15.72 16.32 -13.47
C ALA A 74 16.38 16.73 -14.79
N GLU A 75 15.91 16.23 -15.94
CA GLU A 75 16.33 16.64 -17.27
C GLU A 75 16.07 18.14 -17.51
N TYR A 76 14.92 18.65 -17.10
CA TYR A 76 14.65 20.08 -17.12
C TYR A 76 15.64 20.85 -16.28
N GLY A 77 15.96 20.38 -15.07
CA GLY A 77 16.94 21.02 -14.19
C GLY A 77 18.36 21.09 -14.80
N ALA A 78 18.71 20.13 -15.67
CA ALA A 78 20.01 20.07 -16.33
C ALA A 78 20.06 20.88 -17.64
N SER A 79 18.97 20.86 -18.43
CA SER A 79 18.93 21.41 -19.81
C SER A 79 18.14 22.71 -19.94
N GLY A 80 17.27 23.03 -18.98
CA GLY A 80 16.29 24.13 -19.10
C GLY A 80 15.20 23.87 -20.16
N SER A 81 15.08 22.63 -20.67
CA SER A 81 14.16 22.30 -21.77
C SER A 81 12.71 22.41 -21.35
N ALA A 82 11.94 23.29 -21.99
CA ALA A 82 10.50 23.41 -21.77
C ALA A 82 9.75 22.13 -22.12
N GLU A 83 10.25 21.33 -23.07
CA GLU A 83 9.68 20.03 -23.41
C GLU A 83 9.84 19.02 -22.29
N ALA A 84 11.00 18.98 -21.62
CA ALA A 84 11.23 18.14 -20.45
C ALA A 84 10.33 18.54 -19.29
N LEU A 85 10.11 19.84 -19.07
CA LEU A 85 9.20 20.35 -18.04
C LEU A 85 7.75 19.90 -18.31
N LYS A 86 7.29 20.01 -19.55
CA LYS A 86 5.95 19.56 -19.94
C LYS A 86 5.78 18.04 -19.80
N LYS A 87 6.78 17.25 -20.20
CA LYS A 87 6.78 15.79 -19.97
C LYS A 87 6.69 15.43 -18.48
N ALA A 88 7.39 16.20 -17.65
CA ALA A 88 7.32 16.02 -16.20
C ALA A 88 5.92 16.33 -15.66
N GLU A 89 5.33 17.47 -16.07
CA GLU A 89 3.98 17.88 -15.69
C GLU A 89 2.94 16.82 -16.07
N ASP A 90 2.98 16.34 -17.31
CA ASP A 90 2.06 15.31 -17.82
C ASP A 90 2.20 13.99 -17.02
N ALA A 91 3.43 13.57 -16.71
CA ALA A 91 3.67 12.36 -15.93
C ALA A 91 3.16 12.49 -14.48
N PHE A 92 3.38 13.63 -13.83
CA PHE A 92 2.86 13.86 -12.48
C PHE A 92 1.34 13.99 -12.46
N ASN A 93 0.73 14.63 -13.43
CA ASN A 93 -0.74 14.69 -13.55
C ASN A 93 -1.34 13.29 -13.72
N LYS A 94 -0.73 12.42 -14.54
CA LYS A 94 -1.12 11.02 -14.66
C LYS A 94 -0.94 10.27 -13.32
N THR A 95 0.14 10.52 -12.59
CA THR A 95 0.37 9.91 -11.26
C THR A 95 -0.73 10.30 -10.28
N VAL A 96 -1.15 11.55 -10.25
CA VAL A 96 -2.26 12.03 -9.41
C VAL A 96 -3.58 11.35 -9.80
N SER A 97 -3.82 11.14 -11.11
CA SER A 97 -5.05 10.51 -11.61
C SER A 97 -5.19 9.02 -11.22
N GLU A 98 -4.08 8.31 -10.95
CA GLU A 98 -4.10 6.94 -10.45
C GLU A 98 -4.61 6.82 -8.98
N LYS A 99 -4.80 7.94 -8.30
CA LYS A 99 -5.37 8.04 -6.93
C LYS A 99 -4.65 7.19 -5.87
N ARG A 100 -3.36 6.91 -6.08
CA ARG A 100 -2.53 6.22 -5.09
C ARG A 100 -1.94 7.25 -4.12
N LYS A 101 -2.47 7.27 -2.89
CA LYS A 101 -2.22 8.33 -1.91
C LYS A 101 -0.73 8.70 -1.75
N LYS A 102 0.16 7.71 -1.63
CA LYS A 102 1.59 7.95 -1.43
C LYS A 102 2.23 8.67 -2.62
N THR A 103 2.05 8.12 -3.82
CA THR A 103 2.65 8.65 -5.06
C THR A 103 1.99 9.96 -5.50
N ALA A 104 0.66 10.07 -5.35
CA ALA A 104 -0.08 11.28 -5.69
C ALA A 104 0.37 12.50 -4.87
N VAL A 105 0.63 12.33 -3.57
CA VAL A 105 1.11 13.40 -2.69
C VAL A 105 2.50 13.89 -3.12
N ILE A 106 3.41 12.97 -3.47
CA ILE A 106 4.74 13.32 -3.99
C ILE A 106 4.62 14.02 -5.34
N ALA A 107 3.75 13.53 -6.24
CA ALA A 107 3.51 14.16 -7.54
C ALA A 107 2.97 15.59 -7.39
N LYS A 108 2.05 15.85 -6.46
CA LYS A 108 1.55 17.19 -6.14
C LYS A 108 2.66 18.13 -5.65
N LEU A 109 3.60 17.62 -4.85
CA LEU A 109 4.76 18.41 -4.41
C LEU A 109 5.62 18.86 -5.61
N TYR A 110 5.85 17.98 -6.58
CA TYR A 110 6.58 18.31 -7.79
C TYR A 110 5.77 19.22 -8.74
N LEU A 111 4.47 19.02 -8.88
CA LEU A 111 3.59 19.91 -9.63
C LEU A 111 3.62 21.34 -9.06
N GLY A 112 3.61 21.48 -7.73
CA GLY A 112 3.78 22.76 -7.07
C GLY A 112 5.10 23.45 -7.46
N ARG A 113 6.20 22.69 -7.59
CA ARG A 113 7.50 23.22 -8.04
C ARG A 113 7.47 23.63 -9.52
N ILE A 114 6.81 22.84 -10.37
CA ILE A 114 6.65 23.15 -11.81
C ILE A 114 5.84 24.43 -11.98
N TYR A 115 4.67 24.53 -11.35
CA TYR A 115 3.82 25.72 -11.45
C TYR A 115 4.50 26.96 -10.89
N PHE A 116 5.31 26.80 -9.83
CA PHE A 116 6.13 27.91 -9.33
C PHE A 116 7.16 28.37 -10.37
N ALA A 117 7.87 27.43 -11.03
CA ALA A 117 8.84 27.74 -12.08
C ALA A 117 8.19 28.44 -13.30
N GLU A 118 6.92 28.11 -13.59
CA GLU A 118 6.13 28.74 -14.65
C GLU A 118 5.51 30.09 -14.24
N GLY A 119 5.69 30.52 -12.99
CA GLY A 119 5.09 31.76 -12.45
C GLY A 119 3.59 31.63 -12.08
N LYS A 120 3.02 30.42 -12.14
CA LYS A 120 1.64 30.11 -11.74
C LYS A 120 1.54 29.97 -10.23
N THR A 121 1.59 31.10 -9.52
CA THR A 121 1.75 31.12 -8.04
C THR A 121 0.56 30.50 -7.31
N GLU A 122 -0.67 30.77 -7.75
CA GLU A 122 -1.87 30.26 -7.06
C GLU A 122 -2.04 28.73 -7.24
N GLU A 123 -1.75 28.24 -8.44
CA GLU A 123 -1.74 26.79 -8.72
C GLU A 123 -0.63 26.09 -7.90
N ALA A 124 0.54 26.70 -7.81
CA ALA A 124 1.62 26.19 -6.97
C ALA A 124 1.22 26.09 -5.50
N LYS A 125 0.65 27.17 -4.93
CA LYS A 125 0.12 27.18 -3.54
C LYS A 125 -0.92 26.10 -3.32
N LYS A 126 -1.84 25.93 -4.28
CA LYS A 126 -2.88 24.90 -4.21
C LYS A 126 -2.27 23.50 -4.13
N MET A 127 -1.31 23.17 -4.99
CA MET A 127 -0.64 21.86 -4.99
C MET A 127 0.12 21.60 -3.68
N TYR A 128 0.81 22.60 -3.14
CA TYR A 128 1.51 22.45 -1.86
C TYR A 128 0.54 22.26 -0.69
N LYS A 129 -0.58 22.99 -0.64
CA LYS A 129 -1.63 22.80 0.39
C LYS A 129 -2.24 21.41 0.34
N GLU A 130 -2.54 20.92 -0.86
CA GLU A 130 -3.07 19.57 -1.05
C GLU A 130 -2.02 18.51 -0.62
N ALA A 131 -0.76 18.65 -1.03
CA ALA A 131 0.31 17.76 -0.63
C ALA A 131 0.49 17.75 0.90
N GLN A 132 0.43 18.89 1.56
CA GLN A 132 0.54 19.02 3.01
C GLN A 132 -0.63 18.33 3.74
N SER A 133 -1.86 18.58 3.29
CA SER A 133 -3.07 18.07 3.95
C SER A 133 -3.26 16.56 3.77
N GLU A 134 -2.94 16.04 2.60
CA GLU A 134 -3.13 14.62 2.26
C GLU A 134 -1.97 13.72 2.70
N SER A 135 -0.78 14.30 2.95
CA SER A 135 0.38 13.52 3.36
C SER A 135 0.27 13.01 4.79
N SER A 136 0.69 11.78 5.00
CA SER A 136 1.04 11.24 6.31
C SER A 136 2.55 11.31 6.60
N ASP A 137 3.37 11.62 5.58
CA ASP A 137 4.82 11.71 5.70
C ASP A 137 5.24 13.08 6.24
N PRO A 138 5.96 13.13 7.38
CA PRO A 138 6.41 14.37 7.98
C PRO A 138 7.37 15.16 7.08
N VAL A 139 8.16 14.48 6.23
CA VAL A 139 9.09 15.14 5.31
C VAL A 139 8.34 15.92 4.23
N VAL A 140 7.31 15.31 3.65
CA VAL A 140 6.47 15.96 2.64
C VAL A 140 5.73 17.15 3.24
N LYS A 141 5.18 17.01 4.45
CA LYS A 141 4.54 18.11 5.17
C LYS A 141 5.49 19.28 5.37
N MET A 142 6.69 19.00 5.87
CA MET A 142 7.72 20.03 6.12
C MET A 142 8.14 20.74 4.81
N LEU A 143 8.32 19.99 3.72
CA LEU A 143 8.69 20.57 2.44
C LEU A 143 7.58 21.45 1.86
N SER A 144 6.33 21.00 1.95
CA SER A 144 5.17 21.77 1.51
C SER A 144 5.00 23.05 2.35
N GLU A 145 5.16 22.97 3.66
CA GLU A 145 5.09 24.12 4.55
C GLU A 145 6.20 25.14 4.25
N LYS A 146 7.44 24.70 4.07
CA LYS A 146 8.54 25.59 3.68
C LYS A 146 8.26 26.29 2.33
N ALA A 147 7.69 25.58 1.38
CA ALA A 147 7.31 26.16 0.10
C ALA A 147 6.19 27.20 0.27
N LEU A 148 5.16 26.94 1.06
CA LEU A 148 4.08 27.87 1.36
C LEU A 148 4.59 29.12 2.07
N ASN A 149 5.43 28.96 3.08
CA ASN A 149 6.02 30.09 3.82
C ASN A 149 6.89 31.00 2.93
N TYR A 150 7.42 30.50 1.81
CA TYR A 150 8.14 31.33 0.84
C TYR A 150 7.21 32.30 0.12
N PHE A 151 5.98 31.90 -0.16
CA PHE A 151 4.98 32.76 -0.80
C PHE A 151 4.44 33.86 0.13
N ASP A 152 4.37 33.59 1.42
CA ASP A 152 3.83 34.55 2.41
C ASP A 152 4.84 35.65 2.80
N LYS A 153 6.12 35.45 2.45
CA LYS A 153 7.20 36.43 2.70
C LYS A 153 7.45 37.39 1.54
N LYS A 154 6.76 37.21 0.44
CA LYS A 154 6.89 38.04 -0.76
C LYS A 154 5.66 38.92 -0.96
#